data_b940ecc1e61c1142433f98d14721f04d
#
_entry.id   b940ecc1e61c1142433f98d14721f04d
#
_cell.length_a   1.000
_cell.length_b   1.000
_cell.length_c   1.000
_cell.angle_alpha   90.00
_cell.angle_beta   90.00
_cell.angle_gamma   90.00
#
_symmetry.space_group_name_H-M   'P 1'
#
loop_
_entity.id
_entity.type
_entity.pdbx_description
1 polymer ?
#
loop_
_entity_poly.entity_id
_entity_poly.type
_entity_poly.pdbx_seq_one_letter_code
_entity_poly.pdbx_strand_id
1 'polypeptide(L)'
;MMKNLGCPFLLFSDPRLEGGAFYLGSQELENKIKETIQYYLDYLCLTSKDLILSGLSMGTFPSLYYAATFEPRAVIVGKPLANIGTIARRGRLEAPGVFNTSFDVLRHQTGGVSSQHMEDLNQRFWNAFKKADFTQATFGLSYMKDEDMDSEAYDQLVEHLCYTGAKILSKGTDGRHNDDTDTNVAWFLHFYRMILKSDFGRGNQ
;
A
#
# COMPACT_ATOMS: atom_id res chain seq x y z
N MET A 1 -15.61 3.43 9.56
CA MET A 1 -15.06 4.33 8.53
C MET A 1 -15.54 3.93 7.15
N MET A 2 -15.13 2.79 6.58
CA MET A 2 -15.48 2.38 5.21
C MET A 2 -16.99 2.20 4.95
N LYS A 3 -17.76 1.75 5.95
CA LYS A 3 -19.22 1.57 5.84
C LYS A 3 -20.00 2.80 5.40
N ASN A 4 -19.45 3.99 5.63
CA ASN A 4 -20.11 5.28 5.34
C ASN A 4 -19.71 5.86 3.97
N LEU A 5 -18.93 5.14 3.17
CA LEU A 5 -18.52 5.59 1.82
C LEU A 5 -19.56 5.26 0.74
N GLY A 6 -20.63 4.54 1.09
CA GLY A 6 -21.70 4.21 0.14
C GLY A 6 -21.29 3.33 -1.05
N CYS A 7 -20.20 2.57 -0.91
CA CYS A 7 -19.73 1.65 -1.93
C CYS A 7 -19.42 0.27 -1.32
N PRO A 8 -19.49 -0.83 -2.11
CA PRO A 8 -19.02 -2.13 -1.67
C PRO A 8 -17.55 -2.08 -1.26
N PHE A 9 -17.15 -2.88 -0.28
CA PHE A 9 -15.75 -2.99 0.08
C PHE A 9 -15.39 -4.43 0.50
N LEU A 10 -14.15 -4.81 0.22
CA LEU A 10 -13.52 -6.02 0.72
C LEU A 10 -12.48 -5.63 1.77
N LEU A 11 -12.45 -6.34 2.88
CA LEU A 11 -11.43 -6.19 3.90
C LEU A 11 -10.63 -7.48 3.98
N PHE A 12 -9.34 -7.38 3.68
CA PHE A 12 -8.40 -8.49 3.84
C PHE A 12 -7.73 -8.40 5.22
N SER A 13 -7.52 -9.54 5.85
CA SER A 13 -6.76 -9.70 7.08
C SER A 13 -5.72 -10.79 6.90
N ASP A 14 -4.49 -10.55 7.33
CA ASP A 14 -3.38 -11.50 7.27
C ASP A 14 -2.90 -11.87 8.68
N PRO A 15 -3.40 -12.97 9.27
CA PRO A 15 -3.09 -13.37 10.64
C PRO A 15 -1.86 -14.27 10.77
N ARG A 16 -1.07 -14.47 9.70
CA ARG A 16 0.01 -15.48 9.67
C ARG A 16 1.18 -15.18 10.59
N LEU A 17 1.46 -13.90 10.85
CA LEU A 17 2.48 -13.44 11.78
C LEU A 17 1.91 -12.33 12.66
N GLU A 18 2.49 -12.11 13.84
CA GLU A 18 2.18 -10.93 14.64
C GLU A 18 2.47 -9.67 13.81
N GLY A 19 1.49 -8.78 13.70
CA GLY A 19 1.56 -7.63 12.80
C GLY A 19 1.30 -7.95 11.32
N GLY A 20 1.08 -9.22 10.94
CA GLY A 20 0.81 -9.67 9.58
C GLY A 20 2.06 -9.96 8.75
N ALA A 21 1.89 -10.53 7.58
CA ALA A 21 2.97 -10.91 6.66
C ALA A 21 2.89 -10.15 5.31
N PHE A 22 2.37 -8.93 5.32
CA PHE A 22 2.24 -8.03 4.16
C PHE A 22 1.46 -8.63 2.98
N TYR A 23 0.64 -9.66 3.25
CA TYR A 23 -0.17 -10.36 2.23
C TYR A 23 0.66 -10.95 1.08
N LEU A 24 1.92 -11.20 1.35
CA LEU A 24 2.86 -11.94 0.50
C LEU A 24 3.05 -13.36 1.01
N GLY A 25 3.74 -14.19 0.25
CA GLY A 25 4.16 -15.52 0.67
C GLY A 25 4.20 -16.49 -0.50
N SER A 26 3.38 -17.52 -0.45
CA SER A 26 3.30 -18.46 -1.56
C SER A 26 2.54 -17.85 -2.75
N GLN A 27 2.87 -18.32 -3.95
CA GLN A 27 2.14 -17.97 -5.16
C GLN A 27 0.63 -18.31 -5.03
N GLU A 28 0.31 -19.37 -4.30
CA GLU A 28 -1.07 -19.77 -4.04
C GLU A 28 -1.84 -18.70 -3.25
N LEU A 29 -1.25 -18.13 -2.19
CA LEU A 29 -1.90 -17.07 -1.43
C LEU A 29 -2.13 -15.83 -2.30
N GLU A 30 -1.10 -15.42 -3.03
CA GLU A 30 -1.20 -14.25 -3.89
C GLU A 30 -2.23 -14.44 -5.01
N ASN A 31 -2.29 -15.62 -5.59
CA ASN A 31 -3.32 -15.96 -6.56
C ASN A 31 -4.72 -15.92 -5.92
N LYS A 32 -4.90 -16.48 -4.71
CA LYS A 32 -6.18 -16.41 -4.00
C LYS A 32 -6.63 -14.97 -3.73
N ILE A 33 -5.72 -14.08 -3.36
CA ILE A 33 -6.05 -12.67 -3.16
C ILE A 33 -6.53 -12.04 -4.48
N LYS A 34 -5.78 -12.27 -5.57
CA LYS A 34 -6.12 -11.77 -6.90
C LYS A 34 -7.46 -12.33 -7.40
N GLU A 35 -7.65 -13.62 -7.30
CA GLU A 35 -8.90 -14.31 -7.68
C GLU A 35 -10.09 -13.80 -6.88
N THR A 36 -9.90 -13.54 -5.58
CA THR A 36 -10.97 -13.00 -4.73
C THR A 36 -11.36 -11.59 -5.18
N ILE A 37 -10.39 -10.71 -5.45
CA ILE A 37 -10.68 -9.37 -5.96
C ILE A 37 -11.40 -9.46 -7.31
N GLN A 38 -10.89 -10.28 -8.24
CA GLN A 38 -11.49 -10.44 -9.56
C GLN A 38 -12.90 -11.01 -9.47
N TYR A 39 -13.12 -12.03 -8.63
CA TYR A 39 -14.45 -12.60 -8.42
C TYR A 39 -15.49 -11.55 -8.02
N TYR A 40 -15.15 -10.64 -7.09
CA TYR A 40 -16.09 -9.62 -6.68
C TYR A 40 -16.26 -8.50 -7.70
N LEU A 41 -15.24 -8.17 -8.48
CA LEU A 41 -15.39 -7.27 -9.62
C LEU A 41 -16.39 -7.84 -10.62
N ASP A 42 -16.23 -9.10 -11.01
CA ASP A 42 -17.12 -9.79 -11.96
C ASP A 42 -18.54 -9.91 -11.40
N TYR A 43 -18.68 -10.33 -10.13
CA TYR A 43 -19.97 -10.47 -9.46
C TYR A 43 -20.77 -9.17 -9.40
N LEU A 44 -20.07 -8.04 -9.24
CA LEU A 44 -20.67 -6.70 -9.19
C LEU A 44 -20.76 -6.03 -10.56
N CYS A 45 -20.37 -6.72 -11.63
CA CYS A 45 -20.25 -6.15 -12.98
C CYS A 45 -19.36 -4.89 -13.04
N LEU A 46 -18.26 -4.89 -12.28
CA LEU A 46 -17.27 -3.83 -12.21
C LEU A 46 -15.97 -4.23 -12.92
N THR A 47 -15.15 -3.25 -13.19
CA THR A 47 -13.81 -3.43 -13.78
C THR A 47 -12.73 -2.91 -12.83
N SER A 48 -11.47 -3.10 -13.19
CA SER A 48 -10.36 -2.47 -12.45
C SER A 48 -10.46 -0.94 -12.42
N LYS A 49 -11.15 -0.33 -13.36
CA LYS A 49 -11.39 1.13 -13.40
C LYS A 49 -12.48 1.60 -12.43
N ASP A 50 -13.14 0.67 -11.77
CA ASP A 50 -14.06 0.93 -10.66
C ASP A 50 -13.45 0.58 -9.30
N LEU A 51 -12.21 0.07 -9.29
CA LEU A 51 -11.51 -0.39 -8.10
C LEU A 51 -10.70 0.74 -7.45
N ILE A 52 -10.79 0.80 -6.12
CA ILE A 52 -9.87 1.55 -5.26
C ILE A 52 -9.15 0.55 -4.36
N LEU A 53 -7.83 0.54 -4.40
CA LEU A 53 -7.01 -0.18 -3.43
C LEU A 53 -6.54 0.78 -2.34
N SER A 54 -6.60 0.35 -1.09
CA SER A 54 -6.26 1.28 0.00
C SER A 54 -5.76 0.59 1.25
N GLY A 55 -4.89 1.29 1.97
CA GLY A 55 -4.35 0.82 3.24
C GLY A 55 -3.63 1.90 4.03
N LEU A 56 -3.46 1.63 5.32
CA LEU A 56 -2.67 2.45 6.24
C LEU A 56 -1.51 1.62 6.78
N SER A 57 -0.33 2.23 6.94
CA SER A 57 0.86 1.57 7.48
C SER A 57 1.12 0.24 6.77
N MET A 58 1.12 -0.89 7.45
CA MET A 58 1.33 -2.21 6.85
C MET A 58 0.38 -2.53 5.67
N GLY A 59 -0.85 -2.03 5.71
CA GLY A 59 -1.83 -2.21 4.63
C GLY A 59 -1.48 -1.44 3.35
N THR A 60 -0.53 -0.52 3.40
CA THR A 60 -0.11 0.25 2.22
C THR A 60 0.67 -0.60 1.23
N PHE A 61 1.53 -1.48 1.74
CA PHE A 61 2.33 -2.37 0.91
C PHE A 61 1.47 -3.24 -0.01
N PRO A 62 0.50 -4.05 0.49
CA PRO A 62 -0.36 -4.84 -0.39
C PRO A 62 -1.19 -3.98 -1.33
N SER A 63 -1.67 -2.81 -0.89
CA SER A 63 -2.43 -1.90 -1.76
C SER A 63 -1.61 -1.45 -2.97
N LEU A 64 -0.35 -1.11 -2.77
CA LEU A 64 0.59 -0.73 -3.83
C LEU A 64 1.03 -1.95 -4.66
N TYR A 65 1.33 -3.08 -4.01
CA TYR A 65 1.80 -4.30 -4.68
C TYR A 65 0.74 -4.87 -5.63
N TYR A 66 -0.50 -5.01 -5.16
CA TYR A 66 -1.58 -5.52 -6.00
C TYR A 66 -2.11 -4.48 -7.00
N ALA A 67 -1.82 -3.19 -6.79
CA ALA A 67 -2.09 -2.18 -7.81
C ALA A 67 -1.36 -2.47 -9.12
N ALA A 68 -0.17 -3.05 -9.06
CA ALA A 68 0.57 -3.47 -10.24
C ALA A 68 -0.12 -4.59 -11.07
N THR A 69 -1.02 -5.34 -10.44
CA THR A 69 -1.78 -6.40 -11.14
C THR A 69 -3.09 -5.87 -11.70
N PHE A 70 -3.78 -5.01 -10.95
CA PHE A 70 -5.14 -4.57 -11.30
C PHE A 70 -5.18 -3.24 -12.05
N GLU A 71 -4.12 -2.44 -11.98
CA GLU A 71 -4.09 -1.09 -12.55
C GLU A 71 -5.39 -0.32 -12.24
N PRO A 72 -5.71 -0.14 -10.93
CA PRO A 72 -6.99 0.34 -10.48
C PRO A 72 -7.23 1.81 -10.84
N ARG A 73 -8.47 2.27 -10.71
CA ARG A 73 -8.78 3.69 -10.86
C ARG A 73 -8.06 4.56 -9.83
N ALA A 74 -7.92 4.06 -8.61
CA ALA A 74 -7.20 4.81 -7.58
C ALA A 74 -6.49 3.90 -6.57
N VAL A 75 -5.42 4.43 -5.99
CA VAL A 75 -4.71 3.86 -4.85
C VAL A 75 -4.62 4.92 -3.76
N ILE A 76 -5.10 4.61 -2.56
CA ILE A 76 -5.10 5.57 -1.44
C ILE A 76 -4.33 4.94 -0.29
N VAL A 77 -3.20 5.52 0.06
CA VAL A 77 -2.33 4.98 1.10
C VAL A 77 -1.89 6.06 2.09
N GLY A 78 -1.82 5.68 3.35
CA GLY A 78 -1.29 6.52 4.41
C GLY A 78 -0.15 5.83 5.15
N LYS A 79 0.96 6.56 5.36
CA LYS A 79 2.20 6.04 5.93
C LYS A 79 2.76 4.90 5.05
N PRO A 80 3.19 5.19 3.81
CA PRO A 80 3.51 4.19 2.80
C PRO A 80 4.74 3.35 3.19
N LEU A 81 4.66 2.06 2.91
CA LEU A 81 5.73 1.09 3.06
C LEU A 81 5.97 0.40 1.72
N ALA A 82 7.15 0.55 1.14
CA ALA A 82 7.52 -0.08 -0.13
C ALA A 82 8.71 -1.04 0.02
N ASN A 83 9.73 -0.62 0.78
CA ASN A 83 10.98 -1.36 0.94
C ASN A 83 10.97 -2.21 2.22
N ILE A 84 10.10 -3.22 2.28
CA ILE A 84 9.92 -4.03 3.51
C ILE A 84 11.17 -4.83 3.90
N GLY A 85 12.07 -5.15 2.97
CA GLY A 85 13.38 -5.72 3.28
C GLY A 85 14.28 -4.75 4.04
N THR A 86 14.32 -3.48 3.62
CA THR A 86 15.05 -2.41 4.33
C THR A 86 14.42 -2.12 5.69
N ILE A 87 13.09 -2.09 5.79
CA ILE A 87 12.37 -1.92 7.05
C ILE A 87 12.71 -3.05 8.03
N ALA A 88 12.78 -4.29 7.55
CA ALA A 88 13.17 -5.43 8.37
C ALA A 88 14.57 -5.26 8.96
N ARG A 89 15.53 -4.76 8.18
CA ARG A 89 16.88 -4.46 8.65
C ARG A 89 16.90 -3.35 9.70
N ARG A 90 16.25 -2.22 9.42
CA ARG A 90 16.16 -1.09 10.36
C ARG A 90 15.51 -1.52 11.67
N GLY A 91 14.38 -2.23 11.61
CA GLY A 91 13.71 -2.76 12.79
C GLY A 91 14.59 -3.64 13.67
N ARG A 92 15.48 -4.43 13.07
CA ARG A 92 16.37 -5.32 13.82
C ARG A 92 17.58 -4.61 14.43
N LEU A 93 18.22 -3.70 13.67
CA LEU A 93 19.53 -3.16 14.00
C LEU A 93 19.47 -1.74 14.57
N GLU A 94 18.57 -0.92 14.07
CA GLU A 94 18.53 0.51 14.36
C GLU A 94 17.42 0.90 15.34
N ALA A 95 16.29 0.20 15.32
CA ALA A 95 15.17 0.44 16.21
C ALA A 95 14.53 -0.88 16.73
N PRO A 96 15.29 -1.68 17.46
CA PRO A 96 14.79 -2.95 17.99
C PRO A 96 13.57 -2.70 18.89
N GLY A 97 12.49 -3.41 18.64
CA GLY A 97 11.21 -3.25 19.35
C GLY A 97 10.14 -2.45 18.60
N VAL A 98 10.52 -1.65 17.59
CA VAL A 98 9.54 -0.88 16.81
C VAL A 98 8.97 -1.68 15.63
N PHE A 99 9.81 -2.48 14.96
CA PHE A 99 9.44 -3.29 13.80
C PHE A 99 9.95 -4.74 13.92
N ASN A 100 9.85 -5.34 15.11
CA ASN A 100 10.34 -6.69 15.37
C ASN A 100 9.80 -7.73 14.39
N THR A 101 8.53 -7.60 14.02
CA THR A 101 7.85 -8.53 13.11
C THR A 101 8.38 -8.47 11.68
N SER A 102 8.95 -7.34 11.25
CA SER A 102 9.48 -7.18 9.89
C SER A 102 10.60 -8.17 9.58
N PHE A 103 11.42 -8.49 10.58
CA PHE A 103 12.50 -9.46 10.41
C PHE A 103 11.99 -10.90 10.27
N ASP A 104 10.95 -11.25 11.01
CA ASP A 104 10.28 -12.53 10.87
C ASP A 104 9.54 -12.64 9.54
N VAL A 105 8.97 -11.54 9.06
CA VAL A 105 8.40 -11.44 7.71
C VAL A 105 9.48 -11.71 6.67
N LEU A 106 10.65 -11.07 6.76
CA LEU A 106 11.74 -11.31 5.82
C LEU A 106 12.13 -12.79 5.77
N ARG A 107 12.36 -13.41 6.95
CA ARG A 107 12.67 -14.85 7.05
C ARG A 107 11.57 -15.72 6.46
N HIS A 108 10.33 -15.41 6.76
CA HIS A 108 9.17 -16.14 6.27
C HIS A 108 9.02 -16.03 4.74
N GLN A 109 9.29 -14.86 4.17
CA GLN A 109 9.09 -14.58 2.75
C GLN A 109 10.23 -15.08 1.85
N THR A 110 11.45 -15.06 2.36
CA THR A 110 12.66 -15.30 1.55
C THR A 110 13.46 -16.53 2.00
N GLY A 111 13.12 -17.12 3.13
CA GLY A 111 13.86 -18.24 3.73
C GLY A 111 15.14 -17.81 4.45
N GLY A 112 15.47 -16.52 4.50
CA GLY A 112 16.68 -16.02 5.13
C GLY A 112 16.63 -14.55 5.52
N VAL A 113 17.77 -14.03 6.01
CA VAL A 113 17.85 -12.65 6.56
C VAL A 113 19.16 -11.97 6.15
N SER A 114 19.79 -12.41 5.08
CA SER A 114 20.98 -11.76 4.52
C SER A 114 20.61 -10.47 3.77
N SER A 115 21.62 -9.64 3.47
CA SER A 115 21.43 -8.46 2.65
C SER A 115 20.82 -8.78 1.28
N GLN A 116 21.15 -9.95 0.71
CA GLN A 116 20.56 -10.39 -0.55
C GLN A 116 19.06 -10.66 -0.39
N HIS A 117 18.63 -11.34 0.66
CA HIS A 117 17.21 -11.57 0.93
C HIS A 117 16.42 -10.26 1.13
N MET A 118 17.04 -9.27 1.77
CA MET A 118 16.44 -7.94 1.93
C MET A 118 16.23 -7.26 0.58
N GLU A 119 17.27 -7.29 -0.26
CA GLU A 119 17.20 -6.69 -1.59
C GLU A 119 16.21 -7.43 -2.49
N ASP A 120 16.21 -8.76 -2.50
CA ASP A 120 15.26 -9.56 -3.27
C ASP A 120 13.80 -9.20 -2.93
N LEU A 121 13.51 -8.97 -1.65
CA LEU A 121 12.17 -8.59 -1.20
C LEU A 121 11.80 -7.17 -1.64
N ASN A 122 12.73 -6.21 -1.57
CA ASN A 122 12.54 -4.87 -2.09
C ASN A 122 12.32 -4.90 -3.61
N GLN A 123 13.17 -5.62 -4.34
CA GLN A 123 13.08 -5.73 -5.79
C GLN A 123 11.81 -6.42 -6.27
N ARG A 124 11.27 -7.36 -5.50
CA ARG A 124 9.99 -8.00 -5.81
C ARG A 124 8.87 -6.98 -5.95
N PHE A 125 8.80 -6.02 -5.04
CA PHE A 125 7.85 -4.91 -5.11
C PHE A 125 8.10 -4.03 -6.33
N TRP A 126 9.30 -3.50 -6.46
CA TRP A 126 9.62 -2.54 -7.52
C TRP A 126 9.55 -3.14 -8.93
N ASN A 127 9.92 -4.42 -9.08
CA ASN A 127 9.82 -5.11 -10.37
C ASN A 127 8.36 -5.29 -10.83
N ALA A 128 7.43 -5.45 -9.90
CA ALA A 128 6.00 -5.48 -10.22
C ALA A 128 5.48 -4.05 -10.48
N PHE A 129 5.74 -3.12 -9.57
CA PHE A 129 5.20 -1.76 -9.59
C PHE A 129 5.66 -0.96 -10.83
N LYS A 130 6.94 -1.08 -11.21
CA LYS A 130 7.51 -0.38 -12.36
C LYS A 130 7.03 -0.86 -13.73
N LYS A 131 6.38 -2.02 -13.81
CA LYS A 131 5.86 -2.57 -15.07
C LYS A 131 4.40 -2.20 -15.33
N ALA A 132 3.71 -1.69 -14.31
CA ALA A 132 2.28 -1.39 -14.39
C ALA A 132 2.01 -0.07 -15.13
N ASP A 133 0.89 -0.02 -15.83
CA ASP A 133 0.39 1.20 -16.45
C ASP A 133 -0.53 1.97 -15.48
N PHE A 134 -0.02 3.06 -14.95
CA PHE A 134 -0.76 3.93 -14.04
C PHE A 134 -1.25 5.24 -14.68
N THR A 135 -1.20 5.37 -16.01
CA THR A 135 -1.60 6.61 -16.72
C THR A 135 -3.04 7.06 -16.41
N GLN A 136 -3.92 6.12 -16.08
CA GLN A 136 -5.33 6.38 -15.75
C GLN A 136 -5.61 6.39 -14.24
N ALA A 137 -4.58 6.20 -13.40
CA ALA A 137 -4.75 6.04 -11.96
C ALA A 137 -4.55 7.34 -11.20
N THR A 138 -5.29 7.51 -10.10
CA THR A 138 -5.07 8.57 -9.11
C THR A 138 -4.48 7.97 -7.84
N PHE A 139 -3.35 8.50 -7.40
CA PHE A 139 -2.70 8.12 -6.14
C PHE A 139 -2.96 9.18 -5.08
N GLY A 140 -3.56 8.79 -3.95
CA GLY A 140 -3.67 9.60 -2.72
C GLY A 140 -2.63 9.13 -1.71
N LEU A 141 -1.61 9.94 -1.45
CA LEU A 141 -0.46 9.59 -0.62
C LEU A 141 -0.36 10.53 0.58
N SER A 142 -0.59 10.02 1.80
CA SER A 142 -0.26 10.75 3.03
C SER A 142 0.91 10.07 3.75
N TYR A 143 1.90 10.85 4.20
CA TYR A 143 3.12 10.33 4.79
C TYR A 143 3.58 11.17 5.98
N MET A 144 4.42 10.57 6.84
CA MET A 144 5.03 11.24 7.99
C MET A 144 6.40 11.80 7.55
N LYS A 145 6.58 13.11 7.67
CA LYS A 145 7.80 13.80 7.19
C LYS A 145 9.06 13.47 7.99
N ASP A 146 8.88 13.20 9.29
CA ASP A 146 9.98 12.95 10.21
C ASP A 146 10.27 11.45 10.39
N GLU A 147 9.66 10.61 9.54
CA GLU A 147 9.92 9.17 9.48
C GLU A 147 10.57 8.82 8.15
N ASP A 148 11.85 8.41 8.21
CA ASP A 148 12.66 8.13 7.03
C ASP A 148 12.03 7.08 6.11
N MET A 149 11.41 6.04 6.68
CA MET A 149 10.79 4.97 5.88
C MET A 149 9.59 5.45 5.09
N ASP A 150 8.78 6.33 5.68
CA ASP A 150 7.59 6.91 5.05
C ASP A 150 8.00 7.89 3.94
N SER A 151 8.95 8.78 4.24
CA SER A 151 9.42 9.80 3.30
C SER A 151 10.20 9.18 2.14
N GLU A 152 11.10 8.23 2.39
CA GLU A 152 11.81 7.50 1.34
C GLU A 152 10.84 6.72 0.42
N ALA A 153 9.86 6.02 1.00
CA ALA A 153 8.86 5.32 0.20
C ALA A 153 8.02 6.29 -0.62
N TYR A 154 7.61 7.42 -0.03
CA TYR A 154 6.89 8.48 -0.74
C TYR A 154 7.69 9.04 -1.91
N ASP A 155 8.95 9.42 -1.68
CA ASP A 155 9.80 10.01 -2.72
C ASP A 155 10.01 9.06 -3.90
N GLN A 156 10.31 7.79 -3.63
CA GLN A 156 10.49 6.76 -4.66
C GLN A 156 9.20 6.47 -5.44
N LEU A 157 8.05 6.44 -4.75
CA LEU A 157 6.75 6.27 -5.39
C LEU A 157 6.44 7.46 -6.31
N VAL A 158 6.60 8.69 -5.81
CA VAL A 158 6.33 9.90 -6.59
C VAL A 158 7.27 10.01 -7.78
N GLU A 159 8.56 9.76 -7.62
CA GLU A 159 9.51 9.74 -8.72
C GLU A 159 9.03 8.82 -9.84
N HIS A 160 8.67 7.58 -9.48
CA HIS A 160 8.19 6.63 -10.49
C HIS A 160 6.85 7.06 -11.11
N LEU A 161 5.88 7.47 -10.29
CA LEU A 161 4.53 7.83 -10.76
C LEU A 161 4.51 9.06 -11.66
N CYS A 162 5.42 10.02 -11.44
CA CYS A 162 5.57 11.18 -12.33
C CYS A 162 5.93 10.78 -13.76
N TYR A 163 6.71 9.71 -13.94
CA TYR A 163 7.05 9.22 -15.28
C TYR A 163 5.89 8.48 -15.96
N THR A 164 4.96 7.93 -15.19
CA THR A 164 3.81 7.20 -15.76
C THR A 164 2.67 8.11 -16.17
N GLY A 165 2.67 9.38 -15.74
CA GLY A 165 1.55 10.31 -15.95
C GLY A 165 0.38 10.10 -15.01
N ALA A 166 0.54 9.32 -13.94
CA ALA A 166 -0.46 9.15 -12.90
C ALA A 166 -0.79 10.48 -12.20
N LYS A 167 -2.04 10.68 -11.82
CA LYS A 167 -2.44 11.82 -10.99
C LYS A 167 -2.06 11.58 -9.54
N ILE A 168 -1.33 12.51 -8.93
CA ILE A 168 -0.86 12.39 -7.56
C ILE A 168 -1.50 13.47 -6.69
N LEU A 169 -2.14 13.05 -5.61
CA LEU A 169 -2.59 13.87 -4.49
C LEU A 169 -1.73 13.50 -3.29
N SER A 170 -1.02 14.45 -2.70
CA SER A 170 -0.12 14.13 -1.61
C SER A 170 -0.21 15.09 -0.43
N LYS A 171 0.11 14.58 0.76
CA LYS A 171 0.21 15.37 1.98
C LYS A 171 1.24 14.77 2.95
N GLY A 172 2.29 15.51 3.21
CA GLY A 172 3.19 15.26 4.33
C GLY A 172 2.61 15.86 5.62
N THR A 173 2.62 15.08 6.69
CA THR A 173 2.28 15.51 8.05
C THR A 173 3.51 15.45 8.94
N ASP A 174 3.59 16.31 9.95
CA ASP A 174 4.71 16.34 10.90
C ASP A 174 4.65 15.13 11.84
N GLY A 175 5.78 14.69 12.36
CA GLY A 175 5.89 13.55 13.27
C GLY A 175 6.38 12.27 12.61
N ARG A 176 6.52 11.23 13.42
CA ARG A 176 6.97 9.89 13.02
C ARG A 176 5.81 8.93 12.81
N HIS A 177 6.10 7.76 12.27
CA HIS A 177 5.11 6.74 11.89
C HIS A 177 4.06 6.43 12.96
N ASN A 178 4.45 6.40 14.22
CA ASN A 178 3.55 6.05 15.33
C ASN A 178 3.09 7.24 16.18
N ASP A 179 3.51 8.50 15.89
CA ASP A 179 3.24 9.65 16.75
C ASP A 179 1.81 10.19 16.59
N ASP A 180 1.43 10.59 15.39
CA ASP A 180 0.11 11.16 15.10
C ASP A 180 -0.61 10.35 14.01
N THR A 181 -1.53 9.52 14.46
CA THR A 181 -2.36 8.72 13.55
C THR A 181 -3.57 9.51 13.06
N ASP A 182 -4.12 10.39 13.86
CA ASP A 182 -5.40 11.06 13.57
C ASP A 182 -5.30 12.03 12.40
N THR A 183 -4.25 12.84 12.35
CA THR A 183 -4.02 13.78 11.24
C THR A 183 -3.78 13.03 9.93
N ASN A 184 -2.97 11.96 9.95
CA ASN A 184 -2.73 11.17 8.75
C ASN A 184 -3.99 10.45 8.27
N VAL A 185 -4.77 9.88 9.20
CA VAL A 185 -6.08 9.27 8.89
C VAL A 185 -7.06 10.30 8.33
N ALA A 186 -7.08 11.53 8.85
CA ALA A 186 -7.93 12.59 8.32
C ALA A 186 -7.62 12.91 6.85
N TRP A 187 -6.32 12.98 6.49
CA TRP A 187 -5.89 13.18 5.11
C TRP A 187 -6.19 11.98 4.22
N PHE A 188 -5.98 10.77 4.70
CA PHE A 188 -6.37 9.55 4.01
C PHE A 188 -7.88 9.56 3.65
N LEU A 189 -8.74 9.94 4.60
CA LEU A 189 -10.18 10.10 4.35
C LEU A 189 -10.50 11.26 3.42
N HIS A 190 -9.74 12.35 3.51
CA HIS A 190 -9.91 13.49 2.61
C HIS A 190 -9.63 13.08 1.15
N PHE A 191 -8.57 12.32 0.90
CA PHE A 191 -8.28 11.79 -0.44
C PHE A 191 -9.40 10.88 -0.95
N TYR A 192 -9.98 10.03 -0.10
CA TYR A 192 -11.16 9.25 -0.49
C TYR A 192 -12.29 10.13 -1.00
N ARG A 193 -12.64 11.17 -0.26
CA ARG A 193 -13.73 12.10 -0.66
C ARG A 193 -13.40 12.83 -1.96
N MET A 194 -12.17 13.29 -2.11
CA MET A 194 -11.73 13.95 -3.34
C MET A 194 -11.82 13.01 -4.54
N ILE A 195 -11.28 11.81 -4.42
CA ILE A 195 -11.21 10.82 -5.51
C ILE A 195 -12.61 10.31 -5.85
N LEU A 196 -13.45 9.98 -4.87
CA LEU A 196 -14.84 9.58 -5.13
C LEU A 196 -15.60 10.67 -5.88
N LYS A 197 -15.36 11.94 -5.56
CA LYS A 197 -15.99 13.07 -6.25
C LYS A 197 -15.42 13.26 -7.66
N SER A 198 -14.10 13.33 -7.81
CA SER A 198 -13.45 13.68 -9.08
C SER A 198 -13.45 12.55 -10.09
N ASP A 199 -13.18 11.31 -9.63
CA ASP A 199 -12.87 10.19 -10.51
C ASP A 199 -14.05 9.22 -10.68
N PHE A 200 -15.02 9.25 -9.75
CA PHE A 200 -16.21 8.40 -9.77
C PHE A 200 -17.52 9.19 -9.86
N GLY A 201 -17.47 10.53 -9.93
CA GLY A 201 -18.65 11.37 -10.04
C GLY A 201 -19.60 11.32 -8.82
N ARG A 202 -19.12 10.80 -7.67
CA ARG A 202 -19.90 10.69 -6.44
C ARG A 202 -19.76 11.98 -5.62
N GLY A 203 -20.57 12.97 -5.93
CA GLY A 203 -20.66 14.20 -5.13
C GLY A 203 -21.58 14.02 -3.94
N ASN A 204 -21.17 14.50 -2.77
CA ASN A 204 -21.92 14.73 -1.53
C ASN A 204 -23.16 13.84 -1.29
N GLN A 205 -22.96 12.70 -0.66
CA GLN A 205 -23.95 12.11 0.25
C GLN A 205 -23.52 12.35 1.68
#